data_6753e81f1215f968888d85a3bb92b426
#
_entry.id   6753e81f1215f968888d85a3bb92b426
#
_cell.length_a   1.000
_cell.length_b   1.000
_cell.length_c   1.000
_cell.angle_alpha   90.00
_cell.angle_beta   90.00
_cell.angle_gamma   90.00
#
_symmetry.space_group_name_H-M   'P 1'
#
loop_
_entity.id
_entity.type
_entity.pdbx_description
1 polymer ?
#
loop_
_entity_poly.entity_id
_entity_poly.type
_entity_poly.pdbx_seq_one_letter_code
_entity_poly.pdbx_strand_id
1 'polypeptide(L)'
;MRKVVSIVYPALLLLFLTSCKTSSAVSSYGSGTAVADTHVGAVSNRKVHDVALNGKVYSAVWQQNAGEFKALCYQAYNAARQMVDQEKAKPHSKPLAIITDVDETILDNSPYAVRQAELGNEFDIKSWTEWTAKGQAVAYPGSIAFFNHAAIRNVEVFYITNRAEAERDGTLKNLRVLGFPYADEAHLLLMKETSDKEARRQEVLKNYEVIMYIGDNLNDFSKVFYKLSQ
;
A
#
# COMPACT_ATOMS: atom_id res chain seq x y z
N MET A 1 46.21 25.30 -35.13
CA MET A 1 45.48 24.79 -33.96
C MET A 1 44.82 23.48 -34.36
N ARG A 2 45.34 22.35 -33.90
CA ARG A 2 44.87 21.01 -34.27
C ARG A 2 43.74 20.60 -33.29
N LYS A 3 42.56 20.24 -33.82
CA LYS A 3 41.47 19.67 -33.07
C LYS A 3 41.76 18.17 -32.89
N VAL A 4 41.85 17.72 -31.63
CA VAL A 4 41.93 16.30 -31.27
C VAL A 4 40.50 15.82 -31.13
N VAL A 5 40.12 14.85 -31.98
CA VAL A 5 38.85 14.12 -31.91
C VAL A 5 39.12 12.83 -31.16
N SER A 6 38.65 12.70 -29.95
CA SER A 6 38.68 11.46 -29.20
C SER A 6 37.48 10.58 -29.58
N ILE A 7 37.76 9.45 -30.21
CA ILE A 7 36.77 8.42 -30.54
C ILE A 7 36.74 7.44 -29.36
N VAL A 8 35.61 7.39 -28.66
CA VAL A 8 35.34 6.41 -27.63
C VAL A 8 34.64 5.20 -28.27
N TYR A 9 35.33 4.04 -28.26
CA TYR A 9 34.73 2.79 -28.68
C TYR A 9 33.86 2.21 -27.55
N PRO A 10 32.62 1.78 -27.83
CA PRO A 10 31.84 1.01 -26.87
C PRO A 10 32.32 -0.44 -26.89
N ALA A 11 32.83 -0.91 -25.78
CA ALA A 11 33.13 -2.35 -25.57
C ALA A 11 31.82 -3.12 -25.46
N LEU A 12 31.53 -3.95 -26.43
CA LEU A 12 30.40 -4.87 -26.49
C LEU A 12 30.66 -6.06 -25.56
N LEU A 13 30.07 -6.08 -24.39
CA LEU A 13 30.16 -7.19 -23.42
C LEU A 13 29.15 -8.28 -23.82
N LEU A 14 29.64 -9.35 -24.47
CA LEU A 14 28.86 -10.55 -24.78
C LEU A 14 28.74 -11.40 -23.52
N LEU A 15 27.53 -11.41 -22.92
CA LEU A 15 27.15 -12.34 -21.87
C LEU A 15 26.74 -13.68 -22.49
N PHE A 16 27.57 -14.70 -22.29
CA PHE A 16 27.22 -16.10 -22.61
C PHE A 16 26.23 -16.61 -21.54
N LEU A 17 24.99 -16.81 -21.93
CA LEU A 17 24.02 -17.57 -21.16
C LEU A 17 24.28 -19.08 -21.34
N THR A 18 24.94 -19.70 -20.38
CA THR A 18 25.03 -21.16 -20.31
C THR A 18 23.72 -21.71 -19.76
N SER A 19 22.89 -22.25 -20.65
CA SER A 19 21.68 -22.97 -20.29
C SER A 19 22.05 -24.34 -19.74
N CYS A 20 21.86 -24.59 -18.45
CA CYS A 20 21.92 -25.92 -17.87
C CYS A 20 20.70 -26.73 -18.32
N LYS A 21 20.93 -27.71 -19.21
CA LYS A 21 19.93 -28.75 -19.49
C LYS A 21 19.92 -29.73 -18.34
N THR A 22 18.86 -29.72 -17.55
CA THR A 22 18.52 -30.81 -16.61
C THR A 22 17.99 -31.98 -17.43
N SER A 23 18.75 -33.07 -17.56
CA SER A 23 18.25 -34.30 -18.10
C SER A 23 17.42 -35.03 -17.05
N SER A 24 16.13 -35.20 -17.33
CA SER A 24 15.23 -36.05 -16.59
C SER A 24 15.54 -37.52 -16.90
N ALA A 25 16.18 -38.22 -15.98
CA ALA A 25 16.31 -39.67 -16.01
C ALA A 25 14.94 -40.29 -15.64
N VAL A 26 14.26 -40.87 -16.62
CA VAL A 26 13.08 -41.72 -16.40
C VAL A 26 13.58 -43.07 -15.91
N SER A 27 13.43 -43.33 -14.61
CA SER A 27 13.62 -44.68 -14.04
C SER A 27 12.31 -45.45 -14.15
N SER A 28 12.29 -46.45 -15.04
CA SER A 28 11.20 -47.44 -15.11
C SER A 28 11.35 -48.42 -13.95
N TYR A 29 10.51 -48.36 -12.94
CA TYR A 29 10.34 -49.41 -11.94
C TYR A 29 9.05 -50.18 -12.21
N GLY A 30 9.24 -51.52 -12.16
CA GLY A 30 8.31 -52.52 -12.59
C GLY A 30 7.04 -52.63 -11.77
N SER A 31 6.09 -53.33 -12.37
CA SER A 31 4.77 -53.70 -11.86
C SER A 31 4.85 -54.36 -10.47
N GLY A 32 4.24 -53.69 -9.50
CA GLY A 32 3.97 -54.21 -8.18
C GLY A 32 2.60 -53.75 -7.71
N THR A 33 1.68 -54.71 -7.64
CA THR A 33 0.43 -54.79 -6.84
C THR A 33 -0.23 -53.47 -6.43
N ALA A 34 -1.45 -53.26 -6.95
CA ALA A 34 -2.37 -52.23 -6.50
C ALA A 34 -2.56 -52.25 -4.99
N VAL A 35 -1.95 -51.25 -4.33
CA VAL A 35 -2.35 -50.88 -2.96
C VAL A 35 -3.48 -49.87 -3.11
N ALA A 36 -4.63 -50.21 -2.55
CA ALA A 36 -5.82 -49.39 -2.60
C ALA A 36 -5.51 -47.98 -2.09
N ASP A 37 -5.77 -47.01 -2.96
CA ASP A 37 -5.62 -45.57 -2.71
C ASP A 37 -6.79 -45.13 -1.80
N THR A 38 -6.58 -45.17 -0.49
CA THR A 38 -7.59 -44.77 0.50
C THR A 38 -7.26 -43.45 1.21
N HIS A 39 -6.36 -42.64 0.69
CA HIS A 39 -5.99 -41.39 1.36
C HIS A 39 -5.99 -40.10 0.54
N VAL A 40 -6.79 -40.04 -0.52
CA VAL A 40 -7.00 -38.75 -1.24
C VAL A 40 -8.32 -38.06 -0.83
N GLY A 41 -9.07 -38.60 0.11
CA GLY A 41 -10.38 -38.08 0.52
C GLY A 41 -10.40 -36.95 1.56
N ALA A 42 -9.29 -36.55 2.14
CA ALA A 42 -9.30 -35.67 3.32
C ALA A 42 -8.79 -34.23 3.09
N VAL A 43 -8.44 -33.83 1.86
CA VAL A 43 -7.91 -32.47 1.60
C VAL A 43 -9.00 -31.46 1.17
N SER A 44 -10.23 -31.90 0.99
CA SER A 44 -11.26 -31.10 0.32
C SER A 44 -12.08 -30.16 1.20
N ASN A 45 -11.86 -30.07 2.51
CA ASN A 45 -12.67 -29.23 3.39
C ASN A 45 -11.89 -28.22 4.26
N ARG A 46 -10.65 -27.90 3.93
CA ARG A 46 -10.11 -26.61 4.37
C ARG A 46 -10.85 -25.56 3.58
N LYS A 47 -11.81 -24.92 4.24
CA LYS A 47 -12.62 -23.86 3.66
C LYS A 47 -11.68 -22.81 3.07
N VAL A 48 -12.04 -22.24 1.93
CA VAL A 48 -11.36 -21.06 1.33
C VAL A 48 -11.06 -20.00 2.38
N HIS A 49 -11.93 -19.87 3.35
CA HIS A 49 -11.80 -19.10 4.60
C HIS A 49 -10.46 -19.33 5.34
N ASP A 50 -10.05 -20.59 5.60
CA ASP A 50 -8.79 -20.85 6.32
C ASP A 50 -7.55 -20.41 5.52
N VAL A 51 -7.62 -20.51 4.19
CA VAL A 51 -6.55 -20.03 3.31
C VAL A 51 -6.47 -18.51 3.32
N ALA A 52 -7.62 -17.82 3.30
CA ALA A 52 -7.68 -16.37 3.37
C ALA A 52 -7.13 -15.82 4.70
N LEU A 53 -7.51 -16.43 5.82
CA LEU A 53 -7.00 -16.07 7.15
C LEU A 53 -5.48 -16.25 7.25
N ASN A 54 -4.97 -17.38 6.78
CA ASN A 54 -3.52 -17.63 6.74
C ASN A 54 -2.80 -16.61 5.86
N GLY A 55 -3.38 -16.25 4.70
CA GLY A 55 -2.84 -15.22 3.82
C GLY A 55 -2.71 -13.87 4.52
N LYS A 56 -3.71 -13.45 5.31
CA LYS A 56 -3.67 -12.21 6.11
C LYS A 56 -2.56 -12.24 7.16
N VAL A 57 -2.37 -13.36 7.83
CA VAL A 57 -1.28 -13.53 8.83
C VAL A 57 0.09 -13.40 8.15
N TYR A 58 0.32 -14.05 7.02
CA TYR A 58 1.58 -13.95 6.29
C TYR A 58 1.85 -12.52 5.79
N SER A 59 0.83 -11.85 5.27
CA SER A 59 0.94 -10.43 4.89
C SER A 59 1.30 -9.55 6.07
N ALA A 60 0.65 -9.76 7.22
CA ALA A 60 0.92 -9.00 8.44
C ALA A 60 2.35 -9.25 8.98
N VAL A 61 2.83 -10.50 8.95
CA VAL A 61 4.21 -10.83 9.33
C VAL A 61 5.20 -10.09 8.45
N TRP A 62 4.96 -10.03 7.15
CA TRP A 62 5.81 -9.29 6.22
C TRP A 62 5.77 -7.78 6.48
N GLN A 63 4.58 -7.20 6.64
CA GLN A 63 4.43 -5.77 6.93
C GLN A 63 5.12 -5.36 8.25
N GLN A 64 4.96 -6.14 9.31
CA GLN A 64 5.48 -5.80 10.63
C GLN A 64 6.99 -6.05 10.77
N ASN A 65 7.52 -7.09 10.11
CA ASN A 65 8.87 -7.58 10.42
C ASN A 65 9.87 -7.48 9.27
N ALA A 66 9.41 -7.52 7.99
CA ALA A 66 10.33 -7.56 6.87
C ALA A 66 11.08 -6.23 6.67
N GLY A 67 12.41 -6.32 6.59
CA GLY A 67 13.25 -5.17 6.24
C GLY A 67 12.97 -4.64 4.84
N GLU A 68 12.61 -5.55 3.93
CA GLU A 68 12.23 -5.25 2.53
C GLU A 68 10.98 -4.38 2.46
N PHE A 69 9.95 -4.68 3.28
CA PHE A 69 8.73 -3.85 3.35
C PHE A 69 9.06 -2.43 3.80
N LYS A 70 9.87 -2.30 4.86
CA LYS A 70 10.33 -1.00 5.36
C LYS A 70 11.13 -0.25 4.31
N ALA A 71 12.01 -0.94 3.58
CA ALA A 71 12.81 -0.35 2.51
C ALA A 71 11.92 0.17 1.37
N LEU A 72 10.89 -0.59 0.96
CA LEU A 72 9.92 -0.17 -0.06
C LEU A 72 9.12 1.06 0.38
N CYS A 73 8.67 1.12 1.64
CA CYS A 73 8.00 2.31 2.17
C CYS A 73 8.91 3.53 2.12
N TYR A 74 10.15 3.43 2.61
CA TYR A 74 11.12 4.54 2.55
C TYR A 74 11.43 4.93 1.11
N GLN A 75 11.57 3.99 0.18
CA GLN A 75 11.80 4.28 -1.23
C GLN A 75 10.65 5.09 -1.82
N ALA A 76 9.39 4.68 -1.57
CA ALA A 76 8.21 5.37 -2.06
C ALA A 76 8.13 6.80 -1.51
N TYR A 77 8.26 6.99 -0.20
CA TYR A 77 8.19 8.31 0.42
C TYR A 77 9.39 9.21 0.09
N ASN A 78 10.59 8.65 -0.12
CA ASN A 78 11.74 9.42 -0.60
C ASN A 78 11.56 9.89 -2.04
N ALA A 79 11.01 9.07 -2.93
CA ALA A 79 10.65 9.48 -4.29
C ALA A 79 9.56 10.55 -4.27
N ALA A 80 8.53 10.36 -3.46
CA ALA A 80 7.47 11.35 -3.28
C ALA A 80 8.01 12.70 -2.78
N ARG A 81 8.95 12.69 -1.85
CA ARG A 81 9.62 13.90 -1.35
C ARG A 81 10.32 14.68 -2.46
N GLN A 82 11.08 13.99 -3.32
CA GLN A 82 11.74 14.61 -4.46
C GLN A 82 10.73 15.24 -5.45
N MET A 83 9.61 14.55 -5.69
CA MET A 83 8.54 15.08 -6.55
C MET A 83 7.91 16.35 -5.96
N VAL A 84 7.64 16.39 -4.65
CA VAL A 84 7.15 17.60 -3.97
C VAL A 84 8.12 18.76 -4.18
N ASP A 85 9.43 18.55 -4.02
CA ASP A 85 10.44 19.59 -4.20
C ASP A 85 10.48 20.07 -5.65
N GLN A 86 10.33 19.19 -6.64
CA GLN A 86 10.29 19.51 -8.05
C GLN A 86 9.02 20.28 -8.43
N GLU A 87 7.86 19.83 -7.96
CA GLU A 87 6.60 20.53 -8.24
C GLU A 87 6.58 21.91 -7.58
N LYS A 88 7.04 22.03 -6.34
CA LYS A 88 7.09 23.30 -5.63
C LYS A 88 7.97 24.37 -6.31
N ALA A 89 8.93 23.96 -7.14
CA ALA A 89 9.77 24.86 -7.92
C ALA A 89 9.09 25.43 -9.16
N LYS A 90 7.90 24.92 -9.54
CA LYS A 90 7.13 25.39 -10.70
C LYS A 90 6.16 26.51 -10.30
N PRO A 91 5.69 27.32 -11.25
CA PRO A 91 4.60 28.27 -11.01
C PRO A 91 3.26 27.52 -10.88
N HIS A 92 2.44 27.91 -9.91
CA HIS A 92 1.12 27.34 -9.65
C HIS A 92 0.06 28.43 -9.55
N SER A 93 -1.16 28.13 -9.97
CA SER A 93 -2.30 29.05 -9.93
C SER A 93 -3.15 28.92 -8.68
N LYS A 94 -3.03 27.79 -7.96
CA LYS A 94 -3.75 27.48 -6.72
C LYS A 94 -2.77 27.03 -5.65
N PRO A 95 -3.19 27.04 -4.36
CA PRO A 95 -2.46 26.35 -3.31
C PRO A 95 -2.26 24.86 -3.65
N LEU A 96 -1.10 24.32 -3.29
CA LEU A 96 -0.76 22.93 -3.59
C LEU A 96 -1.31 21.98 -2.53
N ALA A 97 -1.74 20.82 -2.97
CA ALA A 97 -2.18 19.76 -2.08
C ALA A 97 -1.68 18.37 -2.50
N ILE A 98 -1.62 17.48 -1.51
CA ILE A 98 -1.48 16.04 -1.66
C ILE A 98 -2.78 15.41 -1.16
N ILE A 99 -3.29 14.42 -1.88
CA ILE A 99 -4.36 13.56 -1.41
C ILE A 99 -3.76 12.20 -1.05
N THR A 100 -4.03 11.73 0.15
CA THR A 100 -3.60 10.40 0.62
C THR A 100 -4.78 9.60 1.13
N ASP A 101 -4.74 8.28 0.90
CA ASP A 101 -5.52 7.34 1.68
C ASP A 101 -4.92 7.17 3.09
N VAL A 102 -5.62 6.48 3.98
CA VAL A 102 -5.24 6.31 5.38
C VAL A 102 -4.81 4.88 5.67
N ASP A 103 -5.70 3.91 5.42
CA ASP A 103 -5.53 2.52 5.82
C ASP A 103 -4.58 1.80 4.84
N GLU A 104 -3.63 1.05 5.36
CA GLU A 104 -2.57 0.36 4.59
C GLU A 104 -1.73 1.27 3.67
N THR A 105 -1.93 2.59 3.82
CA THR A 105 -1.16 3.62 3.11
C THR A 105 -0.26 4.40 4.07
N ILE A 106 -0.84 5.01 5.10
CA ILE A 106 -0.10 5.77 6.10
C ILE A 106 -0.18 5.16 7.50
N LEU A 107 -1.24 4.38 7.78
CA LEU A 107 -1.46 3.64 9.02
C LEU A 107 -1.45 2.14 8.77
N ASP A 108 -0.74 1.42 9.63
CA ASP A 108 -0.64 -0.05 9.63
C ASP A 108 -1.74 -0.65 10.51
N ASN A 109 -2.71 -1.30 9.88
CA ASN A 109 -3.78 -2.04 10.56
C ASN A 109 -3.53 -3.55 10.57
N SER A 110 -2.34 -4.01 10.21
CA SER A 110 -2.00 -5.43 10.27
C SER A 110 -2.21 -6.07 11.66
N PRO A 111 -2.07 -5.36 12.81
CA PRO A 111 -2.44 -5.92 14.11
C PRO A 111 -3.92 -6.29 14.23
N TYR A 112 -4.82 -5.52 13.61
CA TYR A 112 -6.23 -5.88 13.53
C TYR A 112 -6.42 -7.16 12.70
N ALA A 113 -5.78 -7.25 11.54
CA ALA A 113 -5.87 -8.42 10.66
C ALA A 113 -5.39 -9.69 11.36
N VAL A 114 -4.27 -9.64 12.10
CA VAL A 114 -3.76 -10.76 12.92
C VAL A 114 -4.78 -11.14 13.99
N ARG A 115 -5.33 -10.16 14.71
CA ARG A 115 -6.31 -10.43 15.76
C ARG A 115 -7.57 -11.09 15.23
N GLN A 116 -8.07 -10.66 14.06
CA GLN A 116 -9.22 -11.33 13.44
C GLN A 116 -8.89 -12.76 13.03
N ALA A 117 -7.71 -13.01 12.46
CA ALA A 117 -7.26 -14.34 12.07
C ALA A 117 -7.12 -15.28 13.29
N GLU A 118 -6.58 -14.80 14.43
CA GLU A 118 -6.52 -15.57 15.68
C GLU A 118 -7.91 -16.01 16.19
N LEU A 119 -8.91 -15.16 15.97
CA LEU A 119 -10.31 -15.45 16.33
C LEU A 119 -11.04 -16.32 15.29
N GLY A 120 -10.39 -16.67 14.17
CA GLY A 120 -11.02 -17.36 13.06
C GLY A 120 -12.04 -16.50 12.31
N ASN A 121 -11.93 -15.19 12.39
CA ASN A 121 -12.83 -14.22 11.76
C ASN A 121 -12.18 -13.53 10.57
N GLU A 122 -13.01 -13.09 9.63
CA GLU A 122 -12.63 -12.13 8.61
C GLU A 122 -12.88 -10.69 9.10
N PHE A 123 -12.97 -9.74 8.14
CA PHE A 123 -13.35 -8.37 8.45
C PHE A 123 -14.79 -8.32 9.01
N ASP A 124 -14.95 -7.57 10.12
CA ASP A 124 -16.24 -7.26 10.71
C ASP A 124 -16.28 -5.78 11.07
N ILE A 125 -17.33 -5.09 10.65
CA ILE A 125 -17.43 -3.62 10.78
C ILE A 125 -17.47 -3.16 12.24
N LYS A 126 -18.06 -3.93 13.15
CA LYS A 126 -18.11 -3.58 14.56
C LYS A 126 -16.73 -3.64 15.20
N SER A 127 -16.02 -4.74 15.02
CA SER A 127 -14.66 -4.92 15.55
C SER A 127 -13.67 -3.96 14.89
N TRP A 128 -13.89 -3.62 13.63
CA TRP A 128 -13.11 -2.59 12.93
C TRP A 128 -13.31 -1.21 13.56
N THR A 129 -14.55 -0.78 13.76
CA THR A 129 -14.86 0.49 14.42
C THR A 129 -14.29 0.55 15.86
N GLU A 130 -14.34 -0.57 16.60
CA GLU A 130 -13.70 -0.68 17.91
C GLU A 130 -12.16 -0.56 17.84
N TRP A 131 -11.54 -1.06 16.77
CA TRP A 131 -10.11 -0.93 16.53
C TRP A 131 -9.74 0.52 16.21
N THR A 132 -10.40 1.14 15.26
CA THR A 132 -10.10 2.52 14.81
C THR A 132 -10.34 3.55 15.92
N ALA A 133 -11.37 3.35 16.75
CA ALA A 133 -11.65 4.18 17.91
C ALA A 133 -10.51 4.25 18.93
N LYS A 134 -9.67 3.21 19.03
CA LYS A 134 -8.50 3.22 19.92
C LYS A 134 -7.46 4.25 19.49
N GLY A 135 -7.35 4.51 18.18
CA GLY A 135 -6.37 5.41 17.61
C GLY A 135 -4.94 4.95 17.91
N GLN A 136 -4.65 3.66 17.70
CA GLN A 136 -3.40 3.00 18.09
C GLN A 136 -2.62 2.40 16.92
N ALA A 137 -3.11 2.53 15.70
CA ALA A 137 -2.38 2.10 14.51
C ALA A 137 -1.06 2.87 14.41
N VAL A 138 0.02 2.18 14.05
CA VAL A 138 1.34 2.80 13.86
C VAL A 138 1.46 3.35 12.44
N ALA A 139 2.34 4.32 12.25
CA ALA A 139 2.59 4.88 10.94
C ALA A 139 3.49 3.97 10.10
N TYR A 140 3.24 3.89 8.80
CA TYR A 140 4.19 3.26 7.88
C TYR A 140 5.52 4.01 7.83
N PRO A 141 6.64 3.27 7.67
CA PRO A 141 7.98 3.83 7.68
C PRO A 141 8.14 4.95 6.64
N GLY A 142 8.60 6.12 7.08
CA GLY A 142 8.83 7.28 6.23
C GLY A 142 7.63 8.20 6.00
N SER A 143 6.40 7.76 6.27
CA SER A 143 5.18 8.55 6.02
C SER A 143 5.17 9.87 6.79
N ILE A 144 5.35 9.86 8.11
CA ILE A 144 5.33 11.07 8.95
C ILE A 144 6.37 12.08 8.46
N ALA A 145 7.60 11.63 8.19
CA ALA A 145 8.67 12.50 7.73
C ALA A 145 8.35 13.14 6.37
N PHE A 146 7.73 12.38 5.46
CA PHE A 146 7.32 12.86 4.15
C PHE A 146 6.21 13.92 4.26
N PHE A 147 5.12 13.64 4.98
CA PHE A 147 4.00 14.58 5.07
C PHE A 147 4.38 15.87 5.81
N ASN A 148 5.22 15.79 6.84
CA ASN A 148 5.76 16.99 7.48
C ASN A 148 6.69 17.78 6.54
N HIS A 149 7.46 17.10 5.68
CA HIS A 149 8.24 17.77 4.65
C HIS A 149 7.36 18.53 3.65
N ALA A 150 6.23 17.97 3.23
CA ALA A 150 5.26 18.64 2.38
C ALA A 150 4.64 19.86 3.09
N ALA A 151 4.22 19.70 4.35
CA ALA A 151 3.62 20.78 5.14
C ALA A 151 4.54 21.98 5.34
N ILE A 152 5.82 21.76 5.66
CA ILE A 152 6.82 22.82 5.80
C ILE A 152 6.99 23.62 4.49
N ARG A 153 6.66 23.01 3.36
CA ARG A 153 6.69 23.66 2.03
C ARG A 153 5.37 24.28 1.62
N ASN A 154 4.42 24.42 2.54
CA ASN A 154 3.07 24.90 2.28
C ASN A 154 2.38 24.07 1.19
N VAL A 155 2.46 22.74 1.28
CA VAL A 155 1.66 21.78 0.55
C VAL A 155 0.70 21.13 1.53
N GLU A 156 -0.59 21.35 1.36
CA GLU A 156 -1.61 20.82 2.26
C GLU A 156 -1.84 19.33 2.03
N VAL A 157 -2.31 18.62 3.06
CA VAL A 157 -2.52 17.17 3.01
C VAL A 157 -3.97 16.87 3.31
N PHE A 158 -4.65 16.25 2.36
CA PHE A 158 -6.02 15.77 2.52
C PHE A 158 -6.04 14.26 2.68
N TYR A 159 -6.66 13.79 3.75
CA TYR A 159 -6.84 12.39 4.09
C TYR A 159 -8.21 11.93 3.57
N ILE A 160 -8.24 11.16 2.47
CA ILE A 160 -9.48 10.64 1.88
C ILE A 160 -9.58 9.14 2.12
N THR A 161 -10.36 8.73 3.10
CA THR A 161 -10.45 7.34 3.55
C THR A 161 -11.87 6.79 3.45
N ASN A 162 -11.98 5.47 3.36
CA ASN A 162 -13.27 4.77 3.43
C ASN A 162 -13.71 4.42 4.87
N ARG A 163 -13.04 4.97 5.87
CA ARG A 163 -13.55 4.98 7.23
C ARG A 163 -14.88 5.75 7.29
N ALA A 164 -15.81 5.26 8.11
CA ALA A 164 -17.12 5.87 8.30
C ALA A 164 -17.06 7.06 9.27
N GLU A 165 -18.14 7.84 9.34
CA GLU A 165 -18.24 9.00 10.23
C GLU A 165 -18.03 8.63 11.71
N ALA A 166 -18.50 7.45 12.15
CA ALA A 166 -18.29 6.96 13.50
C ALA A 166 -16.80 6.75 13.89
N GLU A 167 -15.90 6.73 12.89
CA GLU A 167 -14.47 6.53 13.08
C GLU A 167 -13.68 7.84 13.08
N ARG A 168 -14.34 9.00 12.92
CA ARG A 168 -13.71 10.32 12.81
C ARG A 168 -12.76 10.62 13.97
N ASP A 169 -13.28 10.54 15.19
CA ASP A 169 -12.54 10.92 16.40
C ASP A 169 -11.32 10.04 16.60
N GLY A 170 -11.47 8.71 16.43
CA GLY A 170 -10.38 7.76 16.52
C GLY A 170 -9.32 8.00 15.44
N THR A 171 -9.74 8.32 14.22
CA THR A 171 -8.83 8.63 13.11
C THR A 171 -8.05 9.92 13.38
N LEU A 172 -8.72 11.01 13.72
CA LEU A 172 -8.05 12.28 14.05
C LEU A 172 -7.12 12.14 15.24
N LYS A 173 -7.55 11.44 16.29
CA LYS A 173 -6.71 11.12 17.44
C LYS A 173 -5.43 10.40 17.00
N ASN A 174 -5.54 9.37 16.17
CA ASN A 174 -4.40 8.59 15.72
C ASN A 174 -3.41 9.45 14.92
N LEU A 175 -3.91 10.20 13.94
CA LEU A 175 -3.09 11.08 13.11
C LEU A 175 -2.37 12.14 13.96
N ARG A 176 -3.07 12.78 14.91
CA ARG A 176 -2.49 13.80 15.79
C ARG A 176 -1.42 13.24 16.71
N VAL A 177 -1.66 12.10 17.34
CA VAL A 177 -0.71 11.46 18.26
C VAL A 177 0.57 11.07 17.53
N LEU A 178 0.46 10.63 16.26
CA LEU A 178 1.61 10.29 15.42
C LEU A 178 2.33 11.52 14.85
N GLY A 179 1.72 12.71 14.91
CA GLY A 179 2.30 13.95 14.40
C GLY A 179 2.13 14.15 12.90
N PHE A 180 1.09 13.61 12.30
CA PHE A 180 0.71 13.94 10.91
C PHE A 180 0.21 15.38 10.83
N PRO A 181 0.61 16.16 9.80
CA PRO A 181 0.16 17.54 9.62
C PRO A 181 -1.30 17.56 9.15
N TYR A 182 -1.98 18.70 9.32
CA TYR A 182 -3.37 18.90 8.87
C TYR A 182 -4.34 17.80 9.39
N ALA A 183 -4.07 17.25 10.57
CA ALA A 183 -4.92 16.25 11.20
C ALA A 183 -6.13 16.93 11.88
N ASP A 184 -7.03 17.50 11.09
CA ASP A 184 -8.23 18.22 11.51
C ASP A 184 -9.44 17.84 10.64
N GLU A 185 -10.61 18.37 11.00
CA GLU A 185 -11.88 18.04 10.35
C GLU A 185 -11.96 18.53 8.90
N ALA A 186 -11.29 19.63 8.57
CA ALA A 186 -11.31 20.19 7.22
C ALA A 186 -10.53 19.34 6.22
N HIS A 187 -9.52 18.62 6.70
CA HIS A 187 -8.62 17.83 5.86
C HIS A 187 -8.93 16.33 5.89
N LEU A 188 -9.84 15.86 6.77
CA LEU A 188 -10.26 14.47 6.83
C LEU A 188 -11.61 14.26 6.13
N LEU A 189 -11.59 13.64 4.95
CA LEU A 189 -12.77 13.33 4.14
C LEU A 189 -13.10 11.84 4.26
N LEU A 190 -14.08 11.53 5.10
CA LEU A 190 -14.56 10.18 5.37
C LEU A 190 -15.53 9.69 4.30
N MET A 191 -15.76 8.38 4.29
CA MET A 191 -16.79 7.77 3.45
C MET A 191 -18.18 8.23 3.89
N LYS A 192 -19.00 8.62 2.93
CA LYS A 192 -20.43 8.93 3.14
C LYS A 192 -21.30 7.79 2.62
N GLU A 193 -21.76 7.89 1.38
CA GLU A 193 -22.71 6.95 0.78
C GLU A 193 -22.02 5.85 -0.03
N THR A 194 -20.81 6.11 -0.50
CA THR A 194 -20.07 5.21 -1.38
C THR A 194 -18.59 5.17 -1.06
N SER A 195 -17.97 4.02 -1.29
CA SER A 195 -16.52 3.84 -1.20
C SER A 195 -15.77 4.50 -2.37
N ASP A 196 -16.45 4.91 -3.46
CA ASP A 196 -15.85 5.72 -4.51
C ASP A 196 -15.35 7.06 -3.95
N LYS A 197 -14.05 7.29 -4.07
CA LYS A 197 -13.38 8.48 -3.56
C LYS A 197 -13.48 9.69 -4.52
N GLU A 198 -14.04 9.53 -5.72
CA GLU A 198 -13.99 10.56 -6.75
C GLU A 198 -14.64 11.88 -6.33
N ALA A 199 -15.84 11.84 -5.77
CA ALA A 199 -16.54 13.06 -5.34
C ALA A 199 -15.73 13.84 -4.30
N ARG A 200 -15.06 13.12 -3.37
CA ARG A 200 -14.19 13.72 -2.33
C ARG A 200 -12.90 14.31 -2.94
N ARG A 201 -12.31 13.66 -3.94
CA ARG A 201 -11.17 14.22 -4.70
C ARG A 201 -11.55 15.49 -5.43
N GLN A 202 -12.70 15.48 -6.11
CA GLN A 202 -13.20 16.66 -6.84
C GLN A 202 -13.49 17.84 -5.92
N GLU A 203 -13.88 17.60 -4.67
CA GLU A 203 -14.04 18.65 -3.67
C GLU A 203 -12.72 19.38 -3.39
N VAL A 204 -11.64 18.64 -3.21
CA VAL A 204 -10.30 19.21 -3.01
C VAL A 204 -9.84 19.97 -4.28
N LEU A 205 -10.04 19.40 -5.45
CA LEU A 205 -9.61 19.98 -6.74
C LEU A 205 -10.27 21.33 -7.07
N LYS A 206 -11.41 21.68 -6.45
CA LYS A 206 -12.04 22.99 -6.62
C LYS A 206 -11.10 24.13 -6.18
N ASN A 207 -10.42 23.93 -5.07
CA ASN A 207 -9.65 24.97 -4.40
C ASN A 207 -8.13 24.78 -4.47
N TYR A 208 -7.67 23.55 -4.74
CA TYR A 208 -6.26 23.18 -4.72
C TYR A 208 -5.79 22.62 -6.06
N GLU A 209 -4.51 22.79 -6.33
CA GLU A 209 -3.79 22.04 -7.34
C GLU A 209 -3.18 20.81 -6.70
N VAL A 210 -3.76 19.63 -6.98
CA VAL A 210 -3.31 18.36 -6.41
C VAL A 210 -2.12 17.86 -7.19
N ILE A 211 -0.95 17.89 -6.57
CA ILE A 211 0.32 17.49 -7.19
C ILE A 211 0.65 16.02 -7.01
N MET A 212 -0.04 15.32 -6.10
CA MET A 212 0.24 13.92 -5.82
C MET A 212 -0.95 13.21 -5.19
N TYR A 213 -1.12 11.95 -5.57
CA TYR A 213 -2.02 10.99 -4.92
C TYR A 213 -1.19 9.87 -4.32
N ILE A 214 -1.53 9.45 -3.10
CA ILE A 214 -0.87 8.34 -2.38
C ILE A 214 -1.94 7.38 -1.88
N GLY A 215 -1.78 6.10 -2.18
CA GLY A 215 -2.72 5.06 -1.80
C GLY A 215 -2.17 3.67 -2.12
N ASP A 216 -2.73 2.66 -1.49
CA ASP A 216 -2.40 1.24 -1.72
C ASP A 216 -3.29 0.61 -2.79
N ASN A 217 -4.38 1.29 -3.16
CA ASN A 217 -5.34 0.82 -4.14
C ASN A 217 -5.47 1.78 -5.33
N LEU A 218 -5.60 1.24 -6.53
CA LEU A 218 -5.78 2.05 -7.74
C LEU A 218 -7.00 2.99 -7.70
N ASN A 219 -8.03 2.65 -6.93
CA ASN A 219 -9.19 3.54 -6.68
C ASN A 219 -8.81 4.86 -6.00
N ASP A 220 -7.70 4.91 -5.28
CA ASP A 220 -7.24 6.12 -4.63
C ASP A 220 -6.80 7.17 -5.64
N PHE A 221 -6.44 6.74 -6.84
CA PHE A 221 -5.94 7.61 -7.90
C PHE A 221 -7.03 8.08 -8.87
N SER A 222 -7.94 7.20 -9.27
CA SER A 222 -8.94 7.54 -10.28
C SER A 222 -10.17 6.64 -10.22
N LYS A 223 -11.34 7.25 -10.48
CA LYS A 223 -12.63 6.55 -10.62
C LYS A 223 -12.60 5.43 -11.68
N VAL A 224 -11.75 5.53 -12.71
CA VAL A 224 -11.66 4.51 -13.75
C VAL A 224 -11.32 3.12 -13.20
N PHE A 225 -10.62 3.08 -12.06
CA PHE A 225 -10.24 1.83 -11.40
C PHE A 225 -11.28 1.31 -10.40
N TYR A 226 -12.33 2.07 -10.09
CA TYR A 226 -13.31 1.71 -9.07
C TYR A 226 -14.02 0.37 -9.33
N LYS A 227 -14.33 0.08 -10.59
CA LYS A 227 -14.97 -1.18 -10.99
C LYS A 227 -14.02 -2.38 -11.05
N LEU A 228 -12.71 -2.14 -11.10
CA LEU A 228 -11.70 -3.20 -11.19
C LEU A 228 -11.33 -3.75 -9.80
N SER A 229 -11.73 -3.07 -8.73
CA SER A 229 -11.41 -3.40 -7.34
C SER A 229 -12.58 -4.04 -6.59
N GLN A 230 -13.70 -4.25 -7.26
CA GLN A 230 -14.86 -5.00 -6.78
C GLN A 230 -14.87 -6.39 -7.46
#